data_a1376aade132eeba1d8f99d05a199afe
#
_entry.id   a1376aade132eeba1d8f99d05a199afe
#
_cell.length_a   1.000
_cell.length_b   1.000
_cell.length_c   1.000
_cell.angle_alpha   90.00
_cell.angle_beta   90.00
_cell.angle_gamma   90.00
#
_symmetry.space_group_name_H-M   'P 1'
#
loop_
_entity.id
_entity.type
_entity.pdbx_description
1 polymer ?
#
loop_
_entity_poly.entity_id
_entity_poly.type
_entity_poly.pdbx_seq_one_letter_code
_entity_poly.pdbx_strand_id
1 'polypeptide(L)'
;SGILNPVTKIDILKETPTTAVLDANDGMGMVASKKAMDMCIEKAHKYGMQVILDVVFNHTAEGNEKGPIFSFKGFDNRIYYMLTPEGWYYNFSGCGNTLNCNHPVVQQLILECLRYWTIEYHVDGFRFDLASILTRDEKGTPMADPPLLQAIACDAILGKVKLIAEAWDAGGLYQVGSFPSWNRWSEWNGRYRDDIRQFLKGTDGMAGTAITRITGSKDLYPEPRGDSASVNFVTCHDGFTLYDLYAYNTKHNEKNGWNNTDGDNNGNSWNCGAEGETDDPQIEGLRRRMVKNAFATLLCSRGPAMFYGGDEFCNTQFGNNNAYCQDIIISWLDWTRQE
;
A
#
# COMPACT_ATOMS: atom_id res chain seq x y z
N SER A 1 -7.97 -6.60 5.77
CA SER A 1 -9.12 -5.76 6.12
C SER A 1 -9.94 -5.51 4.87
N GLY A 2 -11.13 -6.05 4.85
CA GLY A 2 -11.97 -6.05 3.66
C GLY A 2 -12.51 -4.67 3.28
N ILE A 3 -13.14 -4.63 2.13
CA ILE A 3 -13.85 -3.50 1.48
C ILE A 3 -14.78 -2.72 2.45
N LEU A 4 -15.02 -3.23 3.64
CA LEU A 4 -15.86 -2.66 4.69
C LEU A 4 -15.22 -2.88 6.06
N ASN A 5 -14.10 -2.22 6.33
CA ASN A 5 -13.89 -1.77 7.70
C ASN A 5 -14.58 -0.41 7.79
N PRO A 6 -15.73 -0.30 8.42
CA PRO A 6 -16.25 1.01 8.72
C PRO A 6 -15.25 1.68 9.65
N VAL A 7 -14.62 2.73 9.19
CA VAL A 7 -14.08 3.74 10.10
C VAL A 7 -15.30 4.26 10.86
N THR A 8 -15.49 3.76 12.07
CA THR A 8 -16.75 3.90 12.77
C THR A 8 -16.93 5.26 13.44
N LYS A 9 -15.85 6.00 13.65
CA LYS A 9 -15.85 7.40 14.08
C LYS A 9 -14.50 8.05 13.78
N ILE A 10 -14.49 9.19 13.11
CA ILE A 10 -13.32 10.05 12.99
C ILE A 10 -13.62 11.34 13.74
N ASP A 11 -12.95 11.56 14.86
CA ASP A 11 -13.00 12.83 15.59
C ASP A 11 -11.73 13.64 15.26
N ILE A 12 -11.93 14.89 14.88
CA ILE A 12 -10.82 15.84 14.80
C ILE A 12 -10.51 16.30 16.21
N LEU A 13 -9.54 15.67 16.87
CA LEU A 13 -9.17 15.96 18.25
C LEU A 13 -8.37 17.26 18.38
N LYS A 14 -7.63 17.64 17.33
CA LYS A 14 -6.81 18.85 17.35
C LYS A 14 -6.59 19.37 15.92
N GLU A 15 -6.87 20.62 15.68
CA GLU A 15 -6.46 21.33 14.47
C GLU A 15 -5.17 22.11 14.74
N THR A 16 -4.12 21.79 13.97
CA THR A 16 -2.95 22.65 13.82
C THR A 16 -2.86 23.07 12.35
N PRO A 17 -2.09 24.13 12.00
CA PRO A 17 -1.97 24.54 10.59
C PRO A 17 -1.47 23.47 9.65
N THR A 18 -0.88 22.37 10.16
CA THR A 18 -0.21 21.33 9.37
C THR A 18 -0.72 19.91 9.66
N THR A 19 -1.53 19.69 10.70
CA THR A 19 -1.97 18.32 11.07
C THR A 19 -3.41 18.31 11.56
N ALA A 20 -4.21 17.39 11.02
CA ALA A 20 -5.47 16.94 11.62
C ALA A 20 -5.21 15.59 12.29
N VAL A 21 -5.44 15.48 13.59
CA VAL A 21 -5.43 14.19 14.28
C VAL A 21 -6.83 13.59 14.18
N LEU A 22 -6.92 12.44 13.57
CA LEU A 22 -8.18 11.71 13.37
C LEU A 22 -8.16 10.50 14.30
N ASP A 23 -9.20 10.41 15.15
CA ASP A 23 -9.44 9.22 15.96
C ASP A 23 -10.60 8.42 15.34
N ALA A 24 -10.39 7.12 15.09
CA ALA A 24 -11.33 6.20 14.48
C ALA A 24 -11.99 5.31 15.54
N ASN A 25 -12.46 5.88 16.64
CA ASN A 25 -13.12 5.11 17.71
C ASN A 25 -14.63 5.36 17.77
N ASP A 26 -15.36 4.28 17.88
CA ASP A 26 -16.79 4.18 18.22
C ASP A 26 -17.83 4.06 17.11
N GLY A 27 -18.59 2.98 17.18
CA GLY A 27 -19.74 2.48 16.42
C GLY A 27 -20.87 3.42 16.02
N MET A 28 -20.66 4.67 15.80
CA MET A 28 -21.64 5.60 15.26
C MET A 28 -21.54 5.76 13.75
N GLY A 29 -22.09 4.82 13.08
CA GLY A 29 -22.66 4.80 11.73
C GLY A 29 -22.03 5.63 10.59
N MET A 30 -22.20 5.11 9.37
CA MET A 30 -21.73 5.67 8.09
C MET A 30 -21.92 7.20 7.89
N VAL A 31 -22.86 7.82 8.56
CA VAL A 31 -23.13 9.27 8.42
C VAL A 31 -22.07 10.14 9.10
N ALA A 32 -21.58 9.71 10.26
CA ALA A 32 -20.48 10.42 10.92
C ALA A 32 -19.17 10.25 10.15
N SER A 33 -18.93 9.06 9.59
CA SER A 33 -17.77 8.75 8.74
C SER A 33 -17.76 9.57 7.45
N LYS A 34 -18.92 9.74 6.76
CA LYS A 34 -18.98 10.57 5.56
C LYS A 34 -18.58 12.00 5.85
N LYS A 35 -19.18 12.63 6.84
CA LYS A 35 -18.88 14.03 7.21
C LYS A 35 -17.40 14.21 7.60
N ALA A 36 -16.84 13.29 8.35
CA ALA A 36 -15.45 13.35 8.74
C ALA A 36 -14.51 13.19 7.52
N MET A 37 -14.83 12.29 6.60
CA MET A 37 -14.07 12.11 5.37
C MET A 37 -14.14 13.34 4.47
N ASP A 38 -15.33 13.91 4.28
CA ASP A 38 -15.52 15.16 3.55
C ASP A 38 -14.66 16.28 4.14
N MET A 39 -14.70 16.46 5.48
CA MET A 39 -13.87 17.46 6.17
C MET A 39 -12.37 17.24 5.98
N CYS A 40 -11.89 15.99 5.99
CA CYS A 40 -10.50 15.66 5.75
C CYS A 40 -10.08 16.02 4.33
N ILE A 41 -10.88 15.66 3.33
CA ILE A 41 -10.61 15.93 1.93
C ILE A 41 -10.63 17.44 1.66
N GLU A 42 -11.65 18.14 2.14
CA GLU A 42 -11.73 19.60 2.03
C GLU A 42 -10.51 20.30 2.67
N LYS A 43 -10.10 19.82 3.86
CA LYS A 43 -8.92 20.36 4.54
C LYS A 43 -7.65 20.11 3.74
N ALA A 44 -7.46 18.91 3.22
CA ALA A 44 -6.32 18.55 2.36
C ALA A 44 -6.28 19.47 1.12
N HIS A 45 -7.39 19.61 0.42
CA HIS A 45 -7.50 20.46 -0.76
C HIS A 45 -7.22 21.94 -0.46
N LYS A 46 -7.65 22.43 0.70
CA LYS A 46 -7.34 23.81 1.16
C LYS A 46 -5.83 24.07 1.30
N TYR A 47 -5.05 23.03 1.61
CA TYR A 47 -3.59 23.11 1.66
C TYR A 47 -2.91 22.68 0.36
N GLY A 48 -3.65 22.51 -0.73
CA GLY A 48 -3.13 22.09 -2.02
C GLY A 48 -2.68 20.63 -2.08
N MET A 49 -3.10 19.81 -1.09
CA MET A 49 -2.82 18.38 -1.06
C MET A 49 -3.91 17.60 -1.78
N GLN A 50 -3.53 16.53 -2.46
CA GLN A 50 -4.45 15.59 -3.10
C GLN A 50 -4.65 14.37 -2.20
N VAL A 51 -5.85 13.80 -2.24
CA VAL A 51 -6.23 12.61 -1.47
C VAL A 51 -6.33 11.41 -2.39
N ILE A 52 -5.53 10.40 -2.13
CA ILE A 52 -5.53 9.12 -2.85
C ILE A 52 -6.03 8.04 -1.89
N LEU A 53 -7.09 7.35 -2.26
CA LEU A 53 -7.60 6.23 -1.47
C LEU A 53 -6.88 4.94 -1.81
N ASP A 54 -6.52 4.18 -0.78
CA ASP A 54 -6.06 2.82 -0.93
C ASP A 54 -7.29 1.89 -0.99
N VAL A 55 -7.47 1.18 -2.11
CA VAL A 55 -8.65 0.37 -2.37
C VAL A 55 -8.30 -1.10 -2.53
N VAL A 56 -9.10 -1.96 -1.89
CA VAL A 56 -8.92 -3.40 -1.88
C VAL A 56 -10.05 -4.05 -2.66
N PHE A 57 -9.83 -4.35 -3.93
CA PHE A 57 -10.78 -5.07 -4.79
C PHE A 57 -10.32 -6.49 -5.12
N ASN A 58 -9.26 -6.96 -4.49
CA ASN A 58 -8.68 -8.26 -4.81
C ASN A 58 -9.24 -9.41 -3.95
N HIS A 59 -9.79 -9.13 -2.76
CA HIS A 59 -10.36 -10.13 -1.86
C HIS A 59 -11.43 -9.54 -0.93
N THR A 60 -12.07 -10.40 -0.14
CA THR A 60 -12.98 -10.00 0.94
C THR A 60 -12.60 -10.65 2.26
N ALA A 61 -13.15 -10.14 3.36
CA ALA A 61 -12.96 -10.70 4.70
C ALA A 61 -13.72 -12.03 4.92
N GLU A 62 -14.34 -12.59 3.88
CA GLU A 62 -15.07 -13.87 3.98
C GLU A 62 -14.14 -15.11 3.97
N GLY A 63 -12.81 -14.91 3.84
CA GLY A 63 -11.84 -16.00 3.88
C GLY A 63 -12.06 -17.06 2.79
N ASN A 64 -11.72 -18.31 3.09
CA ASN A 64 -11.91 -19.44 2.18
C ASN A 64 -13.30 -20.11 2.38
N GLU A 65 -13.46 -21.37 1.91
CA GLU A 65 -14.70 -22.15 2.01
C GLU A 65 -15.19 -22.36 3.46
N LYS A 66 -14.30 -22.26 4.46
CA LYS A 66 -14.63 -22.36 5.89
C LYS A 66 -14.92 -21.01 6.54
N GLY A 67 -14.70 -19.91 5.80
CA GLY A 67 -14.96 -18.57 6.31
C GLY A 67 -16.43 -18.22 6.38
N PRO A 68 -16.77 -17.10 7.02
CA PRO A 68 -18.17 -16.66 7.19
C PRO A 68 -18.84 -16.33 5.86
N ILE A 69 -20.18 -16.28 5.88
CA ILE A 69 -21.02 -15.86 4.76
C ILE A 69 -21.77 -14.61 5.22
N PHE A 70 -21.29 -13.43 4.89
CA PHE A 70 -21.92 -12.16 5.26
C PHE A 70 -21.90 -11.10 4.15
N SER A 71 -21.30 -11.38 3.01
CA SER A 71 -21.21 -10.49 1.87
C SER A 71 -21.48 -11.26 0.55
N PHE A 72 -20.56 -11.19 -0.41
CA PHE A 72 -20.73 -11.67 -1.79
C PHE A 72 -20.92 -13.19 -1.91
N LYS A 73 -20.40 -13.99 -0.97
CA LYS A 73 -20.71 -15.43 -0.92
C LYS A 73 -22.21 -15.72 -0.85
N GLY A 74 -22.94 -14.88 -0.10
CA GLY A 74 -24.39 -15.03 0.07
C GLY A 74 -25.21 -14.55 -1.12
N PHE A 75 -24.64 -13.67 -1.97
CA PHE A 75 -25.33 -13.19 -3.16
C PHE A 75 -25.16 -14.14 -4.35
N ASP A 76 -23.94 -14.33 -4.81
CA ASP A 76 -23.61 -15.30 -5.86
C ASP A 76 -22.11 -15.61 -5.84
N ASN A 77 -21.76 -16.70 -5.21
CA ASN A 77 -20.37 -17.10 -5.00
C ASN A 77 -19.57 -17.27 -6.31
N ARG A 78 -20.23 -17.73 -7.39
CA ARG A 78 -19.54 -18.02 -8.65
C ARG A 78 -19.28 -16.75 -9.50
N ILE A 79 -20.09 -15.74 -9.33
CA ILE A 79 -19.92 -14.45 -10.00
C ILE A 79 -18.80 -13.67 -9.34
N TYR A 80 -18.83 -13.58 -8.00
CA TYR A 80 -17.94 -12.69 -7.29
C TYR A 80 -16.55 -13.24 -6.99
N TYR A 81 -16.39 -14.57 -6.93
CA TYR A 81 -15.11 -15.17 -6.59
C TYR A 81 -14.55 -16.03 -7.70
N MET A 82 -13.22 -16.05 -7.81
CA MET A 82 -12.49 -17.00 -8.65
C MET A 82 -12.53 -18.38 -7.99
N LEU A 83 -13.15 -19.36 -8.66
CA LEU A 83 -13.30 -20.71 -8.15
C LEU A 83 -12.66 -21.73 -9.11
N THR A 84 -12.04 -22.78 -8.53
CA THR A 84 -11.63 -23.95 -9.31
C THR A 84 -12.87 -24.71 -9.83
N PRO A 85 -12.72 -25.63 -10.81
CA PRO A 85 -13.83 -26.46 -11.25
C PRO A 85 -14.53 -27.25 -10.13
N GLU A 86 -13.79 -27.58 -9.08
CA GLU A 86 -14.28 -28.30 -7.90
C GLU A 86 -15.00 -27.38 -6.89
N GLY A 87 -14.91 -26.05 -7.09
CA GLY A 87 -15.56 -25.06 -6.25
C GLY A 87 -14.69 -24.50 -5.10
N TRP A 88 -13.38 -24.79 -5.09
CA TRP A 88 -12.44 -24.20 -4.14
C TRP A 88 -12.05 -22.79 -4.58
N TYR A 89 -11.72 -21.94 -3.60
CA TYR A 89 -11.27 -20.57 -3.89
C TYR A 89 -9.84 -20.53 -4.40
N TYR A 90 -9.58 -19.80 -5.48
CA TYR A 90 -8.23 -19.34 -5.76
C TYR A 90 -7.81 -18.32 -4.69
N ASN A 91 -6.57 -18.41 -4.24
CA ASN A 91 -6.04 -17.55 -3.16
C ASN A 91 -4.80 -16.78 -3.64
N PHE A 92 -4.97 -15.93 -4.65
CA PHE A 92 -3.90 -15.04 -5.12
C PHE A 92 -3.68 -13.83 -4.19
N SER A 93 -4.60 -13.59 -3.25
CA SER A 93 -4.52 -12.51 -2.27
C SER A 93 -3.77 -12.88 -0.98
N GLY A 94 -3.59 -14.17 -0.70
CA GLY A 94 -3.10 -14.64 0.59
C GLY A 94 -4.17 -14.65 1.71
N CYS A 95 -5.38 -14.10 1.44
CA CYS A 95 -6.44 -13.92 2.43
C CYS A 95 -7.55 -14.99 2.35
N GLY A 96 -7.33 -16.05 1.57
CA GLY A 96 -8.24 -17.19 1.48
C GLY A 96 -9.19 -17.17 0.28
N ASN A 97 -9.40 -16.01 -0.35
CA ASN A 97 -10.21 -15.88 -1.57
C ASN A 97 -9.62 -14.85 -2.53
N THR A 98 -10.13 -14.84 -3.74
CA THR A 98 -9.79 -13.85 -4.77
C THR A 98 -11.07 -13.45 -5.49
N LEU A 99 -11.32 -12.14 -5.61
CA LEU A 99 -12.45 -11.62 -6.38
C LEU A 99 -12.23 -11.83 -7.89
N ASN A 100 -13.31 -12.20 -8.58
CA ASN A 100 -13.34 -12.38 -10.03
C ASN A 100 -13.52 -11.02 -10.73
N CYS A 101 -12.49 -10.18 -10.65
CA CYS A 101 -12.52 -8.76 -11.01
C CYS A 101 -12.88 -8.52 -12.48
N ASN A 102 -12.60 -9.47 -13.39
CA ASN A 102 -12.91 -9.36 -14.80
C ASN A 102 -14.27 -9.96 -15.21
N HIS A 103 -15.05 -10.49 -14.26
CA HIS A 103 -16.45 -10.82 -14.51
C HIS A 103 -17.28 -9.52 -14.69
N PRO A 104 -18.16 -9.41 -15.72
CA PRO A 104 -18.86 -8.15 -16.02
C PRO A 104 -19.61 -7.52 -14.86
N VAL A 105 -20.23 -8.33 -13.99
CA VAL A 105 -20.94 -7.84 -12.79
C VAL A 105 -19.97 -7.24 -11.79
N VAL A 106 -18.81 -7.87 -11.58
CA VAL A 106 -17.79 -7.39 -10.63
C VAL A 106 -17.09 -6.16 -11.20
N GLN A 107 -16.82 -6.11 -12.50
CA GLN A 107 -16.33 -4.89 -13.17
C GLN A 107 -17.25 -3.70 -12.91
N GLN A 108 -18.56 -3.88 -13.11
CA GLN A 108 -19.55 -2.82 -12.88
C GLN A 108 -19.54 -2.38 -11.41
N LEU A 109 -19.49 -3.32 -10.47
CA LEU A 109 -19.39 -3.00 -9.03
C LEU A 109 -18.16 -2.14 -8.73
N ILE A 110 -17.00 -2.52 -9.25
CA ILE A 110 -15.75 -1.79 -9.03
C ILE A 110 -15.81 -0.39 -9.64
N LEU A 111 -16.28 -0.28 -10.87
CA LEU A 111 -16.43 1.03 -11.55
C LEU A 111 -17.38 1.95 -10.79
N GLU A 112 -18.54 1.45 -10.33
CA GLU A 112 -19.48 2.25 -9.56
C GLU A 112 -18.90 2.69 -8.20
N CYS A 113 -18.15 1.82 -7.52
CA CYS A 113 -17.44 2.20 -6.30
C CYS A 113 -16.43 3.33 -6.55
N LEU A 114 -15.59 3.22 -7.58
CA LEU A 114 -14.60 4.24 -7.91
C LEU A 114 -15.23 5.57 -8.32
N ARG A 115 -16.30 5.52 -9.14
CA ARG A 115 -17.06 6.72 -9.53
C ARG A 115 -17.70 7.38 -8.32
N TYR A 116 -18.31 6.59 -7.40
CA TYR A 116 -18.90 7.10 -6.17
C TYR A 116 -17.90 7.86 -5.31
N TRP A 117 -16.73 7.30 -5.04
CA TRP A 117 -15.66 7.98 -4.31
C TRP A 117 -15.18 9.26 -5.01
N THR A 118 -15.10 9.23 -6.34
CA THR A 118 -14.69 10.40 -7.13
C THR A 118 -15.72 11.52 -7.11
N ILE A 119 -17.00 11.18 -7.27
CA ILE A 119 -18.09 12.17 -7.39
C ILE A 119 -18.53 12.69 -6.03
N GLU A 120 -18.77 11.78 -5.06
CA GLU A 120 -19.38 12.10 -3.78
C GLU A 120 -18.38 12.58 -2.72
N TYR A 121 -17.14 12.13 -2.81
CA TYR A 121 -16.08 12.46 -1.84
C TYR A 121 -14.96 13.30 -2.45
N HIS A 122 -14.94 13.47 -3.76
CA HIS A 122 -13.96 14.30 -4.48
C HIS A 122 -12.51 13.85 -4.27
N VAL A 123 -12.28 12.53 -4.18
CA VAL A 123 -10.92 11.98 -4.11
C VAL A 123 -10.17 12.18 -5.42
N ASP A 124 -8.86 12.36 -5.34
CA ASP A 124 -8.02 12.71 -6.49
C ASP A 124 -7.38 11.48 -7.15
N GLY A 125 -7.50 10.31 -6.53
CA GLY A 125 -6.95 9.09 -7.07
C GLY A 125 -7.15 7.87 -6.19
N PHE A 126 -6.61 6.75 -6.70
CA PHE A 126 -6.69 5.45 -6.04
C PHE A 126 -5.36 4.72 -6.13
N ARG A 127 -4.94 4.08 -5.05
CA ARG A 127 -3.92 3.04 -5.03
C ARG A 127 -4.62 1.70 -4.90
N PHE A 128 -4.33 0.78 -5.79
CA PHE A 128 -4.97 -0.54 -5.83
C PHE A 128 -4.05 -1.57 -5.19
N ASP A 129 -4.53 -2.13 -4.09
CA ASP A 129 -3.88 -3.22 -3.37
C ASP A 129 -3.83 -4.47 -4.25
N LEU A 130 -2.67 -5.16 -4.27
CA LEU A 130 -2.41 -6.36 -5.07
C LEU A 130 -3.01 -6.27 -6.50
N ALA A 131 -2.73 -5.17 -7.20
CA ALA A 131 -3.38 -4.84 -8.45
C ALA A 131 -3.16 -5.87 -9.57
N SER A 132 -2.13 -6.71 -9.48
CA SER A 132 -1.93 -7.80 -10.42
C SER A 132 -3.09 -8.82 -10.44
N ILE A 133 -3.88 -8.91 -9.38
CA ILE A 133 -5.11 -9.72 -9.36
C ILE A 133 -6.13 -9.20 -10.37
N LEU A 134 -6.21 -7.87 -10.56
CA LEU A 134 -7.12 -7.26 -11.52
C LEU A 134 -6.77 -7.59 -12.99
N THR A 135 -5.58 -8.16 -13.22
CA THR A 135 -5.17 -8.60 -14.56
C THR A 135 -5.56 -10.05 -14.87
N ARG A 136 -6.04 -10.81 -13.89
CA ARG A 136 -6.31 -12.24 -14.05
C ARG A 136 -7.71 -12.50 -14.63
N ASP A 137 -7.81 -13.54 -15.47
CA ASP A 137 -9.09 -14.10 -15.90
C ASP A 137 -9.74 -14.96 -14.80
N GLU A 138 -10.92 -15.51 -15.05
CA GLU A 138 -11.66 -16.36 -14.11
C GLU A 138 -10.93 -17.63 -13.66
N LYS A 139 -9.91 -18.06 -14.43
CA LYS A 139 -9.05 -19.23 -14.16
C LYS A 139 -7.73 -18.84 -13.48
N GLY A 140 -7.56 -17.55 -13.18
CA GLY A 140 -6.37 -17.03 -12.57
C GLY A 140 -5.21 -16.76 -13.53
N THR A 141 -5.41 -16.83 -14.84
CA THR A 141 -4.37 -16.55 -15.84
C THR A 141 -4.23 -15.06 -16.07
N PRO A 142 -3.01 -14.47 -16.01
CA PRO A 142 -2.81 -13.07 -16.33
C PRO A 142 -3.12 -12.78 -17.81
N MET A 143 -3.88 -11.71 -18.04
CA MET A 143 -4.24 -11.22 -19.38
C MET A 143 -3.35 -10.05 -19.79
N ALA A 144 -3.03 -9.95 -21.08
CA ALA A 144 -2.32 -8.78 -21.62
C ALA A 144 -3.22 -7.53 -21.63
N ASP A 145 -4.51 -7.72 -21.93
CA ASP A 145 -5.52 -6.66 -22.05
C ASP A 145 -6.70 -6.93 -21.09
N PRO A 146 -6.53 -6.72 -19.77
CA PRO A 146 -7.58 -6.98 -18.82
C PRO A 146 -8.77 -6.01 -19.00
N PRO A 147 -10.01 -6.51 -19.18
CA PRO A 147 -11.17 -5.66 -19.46
C PRO A 147 -11.45 -4.61 -18.37
N LEU A 148 -11.26 -4.95 -17.10
CA LEU A 148 -11.46 -4.02 -15.99
C LEU A 148 -10.49 -2.83 -16.08
N LEU A 149 -9.20 -3.09 -16.29
CA LEU A 149 -8.20 -2.01 -16.36
C LEU A 149 -8.43 -1.11 -17.56
N GLN A 150 -8.84 -1.68 -18.69
CA GLN A 150 -9.24 -0.90 -19.86
C GLN A 150 -10.45 -0.03 -19.56
N ALA A 151 -11.47 -0.59 -18.92
CA ALA A 151 -12.68 0.15 -18.55
C ALA A 151 -12.36 1.32 -17.62
N ILE A 152 -11.51 1.12 -16.60
CA ILE A 152 -11.06 2.19 -15.69
C ILE A 152 -10.28 3.26 -16.46
N ALA A 153 -9.36 2.86 -17.34
CA ALA A 153 -8.53 3.80 -18.09
C ALA A 153 -9.31 4.69 -19.07
N CYS A 154 -10.41 4.16 -19.63
CA CYS A 154 -11.26 4.82 -20.63
C CYS A 154 -12.51 5.49 -20.02
N ASP A 155 -12.72 5.38 -18.69
CA ASP A 155 -13.89 5.94 -18.03
C ASP A 155 -13.85 7.47 -18.00
N ALA A 156 -14.96 8.12 -18.36
CA ALA A 156 -15.05 9.58 -18.47
C ALA A 156 -14.90 10.30 -17.11
N ILE A 157 -15.37 9.68 -16.02
CA ILE A 157 -15.26 10.22 -14.66
C ILE A 157 -13.86 9.96 -14.12
N LEU A 158 -13.36 8.73 -14.25
CA LEU A 158 -12.06 8.31 -13.75
C LEU A 158 -10.89 8.81 -14.60
N GLY A 159 -11.16 9.39 -15.78
CA GLY A 159 -10.14 9.89 -16.69
C GLY A 159 -9.21 10.98 -16.11
N LYS A 160 -9.63 11.64 -15.02
CA LYS A 160 -8.88 12.73 -14.37
C LYS A 160 -8.20 12.32 -13.06
N VAL A 161 -8.54 11.16 -12.49
CA VAL A 161 -7.98 10.72 -11.21
C VAL A 161 -6.65 10.00 -11.40
N LYS A 162 -5.81 10.00 -10.38
CA LYS A 162 -4.55 9.25 -10.37
C LYS A 162 -4.84 7.77 -10.12
N LEU A 163 -4.14 6.91 -10.85
CA LEU A 163 -4.24 5.46 -10.72
C LEU A 163 -2.85 4.92 -10.39
N ILE A 164 -2.74 4.23 -9.26
CA ILE A 164 -1.47 3.68 -8.77
C ILE A 164 -1.68 2.19 -8.51
N ALA A 165 -0.82 1.36 -9.07
CA ALA A 165 -0.87 -0.07 -8.89
C ALA A 165 0.20 -0.55 -7.90
N GLU A 166 -0.20 -1.39 -6.97
CA GLU A 166 0.70 -2.34 -6.37
C GLU A 166 0.80 -3.54 -7.34
N ALA A 167 1.83 -3.51 -8.19
CA ALA A 167 1.91 -4.35 -9.38
C ALA A 167 2.44 -5.77 -9.09
N TRP A 168 1.92 -6.43 -8.06
CA TRP A 168 2.18 -7.83 -7.70
C TRP A 168 0.98 -8.47 -7.01
N ASP A 169 1.08 -9.78 -6.70
CA ASP A 169 0.12 -10.49 -5.87
C ASP A 169 0.80 -11.58 -5.02
N ALA A 170 0.05 -12.17 -4.07
CA ALA A 170 0.55 -13.23 -3.21
C ALA A 170 0.67 -14.60 -3.90
N GLY A 171 0.15 -14.74 -5.11
CA GLY A 171 0.33 -15.91 -5.97
C GLY A 171 1.65 -15.92 -6.75
N GLY A 172 2.50 -14.90 -6.57
CA GLY A 172 3.82 -14.80 -7.19
C GLY A 172 3.86 -14.06 -8.54
N LEU A 173 2.76 -13.49 -8.99
CA LEU A 173 2.77 -12.61 -10.17
C LEU A 173 3.38 -11.26 -9.78
N TYR A 174 4.44 -10.87 -10.49
CA TYR A 174 5.16 -9.61 -10.27
C TYR A 174 5.27 -8.84 -11.59
N GLN A 175 4.50 -7.75 -11.71
CA GLN A 175 4.35 -6.98 -12.95
C GLN A 175 4.96 -5.57 -12.87
N VAL A 176 5.85 -5.31 -11.92
CA VAL A 176 6.54 -4.00 -11.84
C VAL A 176 7.33 -3.75 -13.12
N GLY A 177 6.99 -2.68 -13.81
CA GLY A 177 7.51 -2.33 -15.14
C GLY A 177 6.74 -2.93 -16.33
N SER A 178 5.88 -3.93 -16.10
CA SER A 178 5.10 -4.61 -17.14
C SER A 178 3.58 -4.64 -16.86
N PHE A 179 3.12 -3.93 -15.87
CA PHE A 179 1.69 -3.82 -15.57
C PHE A 179 0.92 -3.25 -16.77
N PRO A 180 -0.26 -3.78 -17.14
CA PRO A 180 -1.08 -3.29 -18.25
C PRO A 180 -1.63 -1.88 -17.96
N SER A 181 -0.83 -0.86 -18.20
CA SER A 181 -1.03 0.50 -17.66
C SER A 181 -1.90 1.40 -18.53
N TRP A 182 -2.11 1.07 -19.81
CA TRP A 182 -2.82 1.95 -20.77
C TRP A 182 -2.28 3.38 -20.79
N ASN A 183 -1.00 3.59 -20.43
CA ASN A 183 -0.36 4.89 -20.20
C ASN A 183 -1.09 5.77 -19.17
N ARG A 184 -1.83 5.17 -18.24
CA ARG A 184 -2.62 5.84 -17.21
C ARG A 184 -2.15 5.53 -15.81
N TRP A 185 -1.58 4.35 -15.60
CA TRP A 185 -1.22 3.85 -14.28
C TRP A 185 0.24 4.13 -13.95
N SER A 186 0.47 4.63 -12.73
CA SER A 186 1.76 4.55 -12.06
C SER A 186 1.84 3.27 -11.24
N GLU A 187 3.04 2.85 -10.88
CA GLU A 187 3.28 1.64 -10.12
C GLU A 187 4.12 1.95 -8.88
N TRP A 188 3.80 1.35 -7.75
CA TRP A 188 4.76 1.25 -6.67
C TRP A 188 5.97 0.48 -7.14
N ASN A 189 7.13 1.14 -7.18
CA ASN A 189 8.35 0.53 -7.68
C ASN A 189 9.03 -0.31 -6.61
N GLY A 190 8.61 -1.57 -6.46
CA GLY A 190 9.21 -2.52 -5.52
C GLY A 190 10.69 -2.79 -5.79
N ARG A 191 11.15 -2.69 -7.06
CA ARG A 191 12.57 -2.81 -7.39
C ARG A 191 13.38 -1.62 -6.90
N TYR A 192 12.82 -0.40 -6.97
CA TYR A 192 13.45 0.76 -6.35
C TYR A 192 13.67 0.53 -4.85
N ARG A 193 12.62 0.10 -4.14
CA ARG A 193 12.68 -0.21 -2.71
C ARG A 193 13.82 -1.18 -2.40
N ASP A 194 13.84 -2.32 -3.06
CA ASP A 194 14.76 -3.40 -2.73
C ASP A 194 16.21 -3.05 -3.10
N ASP A 195 16.41 -2.46 -4.27
CA ASP A 195 17.74 -2.08 -4.77
C ASP A 195 18.35 -0.93 -3.95
N ILE A 196 17.56 0.08 -3.58
CA ILE A 196 18.04 1.20 -2.77
C ILE A 196 18.30 0.77 -1.33
N ARG A 197 17.48 -0.11 -0.74
CA ARG A 197 17.78 -0.69 0.59
C ARG A 197 19.10 -1.44 0.57
N GLN A 198 19.37 -2.26 -0.43
CA GLN A 198 20.63 -2.98 -0.56
C GLN A 198 21.83 -2.02 -0.76
N PHE A 199 21.67 -1.00 -1.58
CA PHE A 199 22.70 0.02 -1.79
C PHE A 199 23.04 0.76 -0.49
N LEU A 200 22.02 1.25 0.22
CA LEU A 200 22.22 1.98 1.48
C LEU A 200 22.80 1.10 2.60
N LYS A 201 22.45 -0.18 2.60
CA LYS A 201 23.03 -1.17 3.51
C LYS A 201 24.51 -1.45 3.25
N GLY A 202 25.01 -1.05 2.06
CA GLY A 202 26.41 -1.28 1.67
C GLY A 202 26.64 -2.63 1.00
N THR A 203 25.63 -3.22 0.38
CA THR A 203 25.78 -4.46 -0.40
C THR A 203 26.68 -4.20 -1.61
N ASP A 204 27.69 -5.05 -1.79
CA ASP A 204 28.66 -4.93 -2.89
C ASP A 204 27.98 -4.99 -4.26
N GLY A 205 28.52 -4.21 -5.21
CA GLY A 205 28.07 -4.23 -6.61
C GLY A 205 26.79 -3.44 -6.90
N MET A 206 26.12 -2.84 -5.90
CA MET A 206 24.84 -2.17 -6.07
C MET A 206 24.92 -0.76 -6.69
N ALA A 207 26.09 -0.16 -6.85
CA ALA A 207 26.22 1.23 -7.31
C ALA A 207 25.58 1.49 -8.69
N GLY A 208 25.80 0.62 -9.66
CA GLY A 208 25.20 0.75 -11.00
C GLY A 208 23.66 0.61 -10.99
N THR A 209 23.17 -0.34 -10.20
CA THR A 209 21.72 -0.55 -10.00
C THR A 209 21.09 0.66 -9.32
N ALA A 210 21.71 1.19 -8.26
CA ALA A 210 21.24 2.38 -7.57
C ALA A 210 21.18 3.60 -8.49
N ILE A 211 22.18 3.83 -9.35
CA ILE A 211 22.16 4.88 -10.36
C ILE A 211 20.94 4.70 -11.29
N THR A 212 20.68 3.50 -11.77
CA THR A 212 19.51 3.21 -12.61
C THR A 212 18.20 3.56 -11.90
N ARG A 213 18.07 3.21 -10.61
CA ARG A 213 16.88 3.54 -9.80
C ARG A 213 16.73 5.05 -9.63
N ILE A 214 17.80 5.74 -9.20
CA ILE A 214 17.81 7.19 -8.93
C ILE A 214 17.52 8.00 -10.21
N THR A 215 17.96 7.53 -11.36
CA THR A 215 17.74 8.22 -12.65
C THR A 215 16.41 7.91 -13.33
N GLY A 216 15.45 7.25 -12.64
CA GLY A 216 14.07 7.07 -13.09
C GLY A 216 13.74 5.68 -13.60
N SER A 217 14.54 4.65 -13.28
CA SER A 217 14.25 3.23 -13.61
C SER A 217 13.85 3.02 -15.08
N LYS A 218 14.63 3.55 -16.03
CA LYS A 218 14.33 3.48 -17.48
C LYS A 218 14.32 2.06 -18.05
N ASP A 219 14.95 1.12 -17.38
CA ASP A 219 14.87 -0.32 -17.65
C ASP A 219 13.46 -0.90 -17.40
N LEU A 220 12.68 -0.28 -16.52
CA LEU A 220 11.32 -0.67 -16.17
C LEU A 220 10.28 0.24 -16.86
N TYR A 221 10.59 1.52 -16.96
CA TYR A 221 9.66 2.55 -17.45
C TYR A 221 10.29 3.34 -18.62
N PRO A 222 10.46 2.70 -19.79
CA PRO A 222 10.93 3.41 -20.98
C PRO A 222 9.89 4.42 -21.46
N GLU A 223 10.32 5.35 -22.33
CA GLU A 223 9.37 6.23 -22.99
C GLU A 223 8.34 5.40 -23.84
N PRO A 224 7.06 5.80 -23.88
CA PRO A 224 6.51 7.08 -23.43
C PRO A 224 5.99 7.08 -21.96
N ARG A 225 6.19 6.03 -21.17
CA ARG A 225 5.68 5.95 -19.79
C ARG A 225 6.28 7.03 -18.88
N GLY A 226 7.57 7.32 -19.06
CA GLY A 226 8.26 8.39 -18.35
C GLY A 226 8.45 8.18 -16.84
N ASP A 227 9.05 9.18 -16.21
CA ASP A 227 9.43 9.12 -14.80
C ASP A 227 8.22 9.06 -13.84
N SER A 228 7.06 9.58 -14.24
CA SER A 228 5.83 9.58 -13.44
C SER A 228 5.20 8.20 -13.27
N ALA A 229 5.61 7.22 -14.06
CA ALA A 229 5.14 5.84 -13.93
C ALA A 229 5.70 5.14 -12.67
N SER A 230 6.86 5.59 -12.17
CA SER A 230 7.56 5.01 -11.03
C SER A 230 7.25 5.78 -9.76
N VAL A 231 6.42 5.26 -8.88
CA VAL A 231 6.31 5.77 -7.50
C VAL A 231 7.43 5.14 -6.68
N ASN A 232 8.44 5.94 -6.37
CA ASN A 232 9.63 5.50 -5.64
C ASN A 232 9.37 5.49 -4.14
N PHE A 233 9.83 4.47 -3.43
CA PHE A 233 9.71 4.39 -1.98
C PHE A 233 10.82 3.52 -1.39
N VAL A 234 11.16 3.78 -0.13
CA VAL A 234 12.06 2.94 0.66
C VAL A 234 11.26 2.11 1.65
N THR A 235 10.19 2.67 2.19
CA THR A 235 9.29 2.06 3.18
C THR A 235 7.84 2.35 2.84
N CYS A 236 6.94 1.48 3.25
CA CYS A 236 5.48 1.65 3.17
C CYS A 236 4.84 1.01 4.42
N HIS A 237 3.52 0.81 4.41
CA HIS A 237 2.81 0.17 5.52
C HIS A 237 3.18 -1.30 5.72
N ASP A 238 3.68 -1.97 4.68
CA ASP A 238 4.22 -3.32 4.74
C ASP A 238 5.73 -3.30 4.96
N GLY A 239 6.20 -4.11 5.89
CA GLY A 239 7.60 -4.15 6.28
C GLY A 239 7.94 -3.22 7.45
N PHE A 240 9.22 -3.00 7.68
CA PHE A 240 9.70 -2.11 8.72
C PHE A 240 9.43 -0.63 8.38
N THR A 241 9.17 0.19 9.42
CA THR A 241 9.31 1.65 9.31
C THR A 241 10.75 2.02 8.95
N LEU A 242 10.98 3.24 8.51
CA LEU A 242 12.34 3.64 8.10
C LEU A 242 13.34 3.61 9.27
N TYR A 243 12.90 3.93 10.49
CA TYR A 243 13.75 3.79 11.67
C TYR A 243 14.02 2.30 11.98
N ASP A 244 12.99 1.45 11.98
CA ASP A 244 13.12 0.03 12.28
C ASP A 244 13.95 -0.72 11.22
N LEU A 245 13.96 -0.25 9.97
CA LEU A 245 14.82 -0.76 8.92
C LEU A 245 16.33 -0.67 9.29
N TYR A 246 16.69 0.30 10.14
CA TYR A 246 18.04 0.51 10.63
C TYR A 246 18.20 0.19 12.13
N ALA A 247 17.17 -0.37 12.76
CA ALA A 247 17.22 -0.78 14.16
C ALA A 247 17.06 -2.29 14.36
N TYR A 248 16.53 -3.03 13.38
CA TYR A 248 16.24 -4.45 13.50
C TYR A 248 16.77 -5.24 12.32
N ASN A 249 17.41 -6.39 12.58
CA ASN A 249 17.73 -7.39 11.57
C ASN A 249 16.62 -8.44 11.43
N THR A 250 15.86 -8.67 12.50
CA THR A 250 14.80 -9.67 12.55
C THR A 250 13.48 -9.02 12.90
N LYS A 251 12.38 -9.56 12.36
CA LYS A 251 11.03 -9.08 12.69
C LYS A 251 10.58 -9.58 14.06
N HIS A 252 9.72 -8.78 14.70
CA HIS A 252 9.13 -9.05 16.02
C HIS A 252 7.61 -8.95 15.95
N ASN A 253 6.97 -9.91 15.24
CA ASN A 253 5.54 -9.94 15.00
C ASN A 253 4.78 -10.87 15.99
N GLU A 254 5.38 -11.25 17.11
CA GLU A 254 4.80 -12.20 18.07
C GLU A 254 3.42 -11.74 18.58
N LYS A 255 3.24 -10.43 18.74
CA LYS A 255 1.96 -9.83 19.18
C LYS A 255 0.83 -9.96 18.15
N ASN A 256 1.14 -10.27 16.89
CA ASN A 256 0.15 -10.50 15.85
C ASN A 256 -0.57 -11.86 15.99
N GLY A 257 -0.09 -12.76 16.85
CA GLY A 257 -0.73 -14.05 17.12
C GLY A 257 -0.42 -15.15 16.10
N TRP A 258 0.52 -14.92 15.17
CA TRP A 258 0.93 -15.86 14.13
C TRP A 258 2.31 -16.50 14.40
N ASN A 259 2.77 -16.50 15.66
CA ASN A 259 4.08 -17.02 16.06
C ASN A 259 5.24 -16.46 15.20
N ASN A 260 5.19 -15.17 14.88
CA ASN A 260 6.19 -14.48 14.06
C ASN A 260 6.38 -15.05 12.64
N THR A 261 5.36 -15.74 12.10
CA THR A 261 5.42 -16.31 10.74
C THR A 261 4.93 -15.36 9.66
N ASP A 262 4.15 -14.35 10.02
CA ASP A 262 3.61 -13.31 9.14
C ASP A 262 4.64 -12.20 8.83
N GLY A 263 4.32 -11.36 7.85
CA GLY A 263 5.17 -10.24 7.41
C GLY A 263 6.38 -10.67 6.56
N ASP A 264 7.19 -9.68 6.17
CA ASP A 264 8.34 -9.89 5.30
C ASP A 264 9.52 -10.52 6.05
N ASN A 265 10.18 -11.50 5.42
CA ASN A 265 11.41 -12.14 5.94
C ASN A 265 12.69 -11.56 5.33
N ASN A 266 12.61 -10.77 4.26
CA ASN A 266 13.74 -10.33 3.44
C ASN A 266 13.78 -8.81 3.27
N GLY A 267 13.51 -8.05 4.33
CA GLY A 267 13.38 -6.60 4.29
C GLY A 267 14.66 -5.82 3.96
N ASN A 268 15.81 -6.47 3.73
CA ASN A 268 17.12 -5.83 3.52
C ASN A 268 17.50 -4.84 4.63
N SER A 269 17.07 -5.11 5.86
CA SER A 269 17.36 -4.28 7.03
C SER A 269 18.79 -4.42 7.55
N TRP A 270 19.21 -3.48 8.39
CA TRP A 270 20.48 -3.49 9.09
C TRP A 270 20.36 -2.77 10.44
N ASN A 271 20.62 -3.47 11.55
CA ASN A 271 20.43 -2.94 12.90
C ASN A 271 21.49 -1.91 13.34
N CYS A 272 22.44 -1.56 12.47
CA CYS A 272 23.53 -0.62 12.75
C CYS A 272 24.44 -0.99 13.94
N GLY A 273 24.40 -2.25 14.38
CA GLY A 273 25.27 -2.78 15.44
C GLY A 273 24.58 -3.19 16.73
N ALA A 274 23.29 -2.86 16.90
CA ALA A 274 22.48 -3.33 18.04
C ALA A 274 21.05 -3.65 17.57
N GLU A 275 20.51 -4.77 18.01
CA GLU A 275 19.13 -5.17 17.71
C GLU A 275 18.16 -4.43 18.62
N GLY A 276 17.22 -3.69 18.04
CA GLY A 276 16.20 -2.96 18.78
C GLY A 276 16.69 -1.64 19.40
N GLU A 277 15.99 -1.20 20.43
CA GLU A 277 16.32 0.04 21.12
C GLU A 277 17.71 -0.03 21.79
N THR A 278 18.40 1.10 21.83
CA THR A 278 19.74 1.20 22.42
C THR A 278 19.99 2.61 22.94
N ASP A 279 20.75 2.71 24.04
CA ASP A 279 21.21 3.98 24.59
C ASP A 279 22.62 4.38 24.07
N ASP A 280 23.21 3.59 23.15
CA ASP A 280 24.50 3.92 22.58
C ASP A 280 24.38 5.10 21.59
N PRO A 281 24.96 6.27 21.89
CA PRO A 281 24.81 7.47 21.08
C PRO A 281 25.50 7.34 19.70
N GLN A 282 26.47 6.45 19.55
CA GLN A 282 27.15 6.23 18.27
C GLN A 282 26.23 5.44 17.34
N ILE A 283 25.56 4.41 17.84
CA ILE A 283 24.58 3.60 17.09
C ILE A 283 23.38 4.46 16.71
N GLU A 284 22.81 5.19 17.69
CA GLU A 284 21.68 6.10 17.40
C GLU A 284 22.05 7.21 16.39
N GLY A 285 23.25 7.76 16.51
CA GLY A 285 23.78 8.72 15.55
C GLY A 285 23.92 8.13 14.13
N LEU A 286 24.32 6.85 14.02
CA LEU A 286 24.41 6.12 12.75
C LEU A 286 22.99 5.86 12.19
N ARG A 287 22.05 5.37 12.97
CA ARG A 287 20.66 5.14 12.55
C ARG A 287 20.02 6.39 11.96
N ARG A 288 20.12 7.51 12.68
CA ARG A 288 19.60 8.82 12.20
C ARG A 288 20.29 9.28 10.91
N ARG A 289 21.58 8.99 10.74
CA ARG A 289 22.30 9.25 9.49
C ARG A 289 21.73 8.39 8.36
N MET A 290 21.46 7.12 8.60
CA MET A 290 20.90 6.20 7.59
C MET A 290 19.51 6.61 7.18
N VAL A 291 18.64 7.03 8.12
CA VAL A 291 17.32 7.60 7.82
C VAL A 291 17.45 8.82 6.92
N LYS A 292 18.35 9.76 7.25
CA LYS A 292 18.60 10.94 6.41
C LYS A 292 19.14 10.59 5.03
N ASN A 293 20.01 9.60 4.92
CA ASN A 293 20.53 9.12 3.63
C ASN A 293 19.41 8.52 2.77
N ALA A 294 18.50 7.76 3.38
CA ALA A 294 17.35 7.19 2.68
C ALA A 294 16.42 8.28 2.15
N PHE A 295 16.07 9.27 2.97
CA PHE A 295 15.27 10.43 2.53
C PHE A 295 15.99 11.24 1.43
N ALA A 296 17.28 11.53 1.59
CA ALA A 296 18.05 12.27 0.59
C ALA A 296 18.06 11.52 -0.76
N THR A 297 18.30 10.20 -0.74
CA THR A 297 18.27 9.38 -1.94
C THR A 297 16.89 9.38 -2.58
N LEU A 298 15.84 9.17 -1.79
CA LEU A 298 14.46 9.15 -2.26
C LEU A 298 14.04 10.48 -2.90
N LEU A 299 14.25 11.59 -2.20
CA LEU A 299 13.80 12.91 -2.62
C LEU A 299 14.64 13.48 -3.78
N CYS A 300 15.89 13.04 -3.97
CA CYS A 300 16.73 13.40 -5.10
C CYS A 300 16.58 12.46 -6.31
N SER A 301 15.77 11.41 -6.21
CA SER A 301 15.50 10.50 -7.32
C SER A 301 14.46 11.04 -8.27
N ARG A 302 14.56 10.68 -9.55
CA ARG A 302 13.54 10.99 -10.56
C ARG A 302 12.29 10.14 -10.35
N GLY A 303 11.13 10.79 -10.41
CA GLY A 303 9.81 10.21 -10.20
C GLY A 303 9.16 10.64 -8.89
N PRO A 304 7.86 10.41 -8.71
CA PRO A 304 7.16 10.64 -7.45
C PRO A 304 7.80 9.91 -6.29
N ALA A 305 8.09 10.63 -5.21
CA ALA A 305 8.60 10.07 -3.97
C ALA A 305 7.43 9.75 -3.02
N MET A 306 7.45 8.57 -2.43
CA MET A 306 6.52 8.14 -1.39
C MET A 306 7.30 7.71 -0.15
N PHE A 307 6.82 8.09 1.02
CA PHE A 307 7.34 7.60 2.31
C PHE A 307 6.18 7.25 3.25
N TYR A 308 6.45 6.43 4.21
CA TYR A 308 5.46 6.01 5.21
C TYR A 308 5.28 7.10 6.25
N GLY A 309 4.03 7.45 6.56
CA GLY A 309 3.72 8.50 7.54
C GLY A 309 4.31 8.17 8.91
N GLY A 310 5.09 9.11 9.47
CA GLY A 310 5.86 8.93 10.70
C GLY A 310 7.35 8.66 10.48
N ASP A 311 7.78 8.24 9.29
CA ASP A 311 9.21 8.03 8.98
C ASP A 311 10.01 9.32 9.16
N GLU A 312 9.39 10.48 8.87
CA GLU A 312 10.00 11.81 8.96
C GLU A 312 10.40 12.21 10.39
N PHE A 313 9.82 11.58 11.41
CA PHE A 313 10.19 11.77 12.82
C PHE A 313 10.64 10.46 13.50
N CYS A 314 11.15 9.51 12.71
CA CYS A 314 11.69 8.25 13.21
C CYS A 314 10.68 7.40 13.99
N ASN A 315 9.46 7.24 13.46
CA ASN A 315 8.46 6.35 14.03
C ASN A 315 8.98 4.91 14.09
N THR A 316 8.69 4.22 15.19
CA THR A 316 9.03 2.81 15.37
C THR A 316 7.78 1.98 15.65
N GLN A 317 7.74 0.79 15.10
CA GLN A 317 6.79 -0.27 15.42
C GLN A 317 7.46 -1.37 16.28
N PHE A 318 8.60 -1.04 16.90
CA PHE A 318 9.37 -1.93 17.78
C PHE A 318 9.74 -3.25 17.11
N GLY A 319 10.09 -3.18 15.82
CA GLY A 319 10.44 -4.35 15.01
C GLY A 319 9.26 -5.19 14.51
N ASN A 320 8.02 -4.77 14.77
CA ASN A 320 6.85 -5.38 14.13
C ASN A 320 6.76 -4.85 12.70
N ASN A 321 6.96 -5.73 11.71
CA ASN A 321 6.94 -5.36 10.31
C ASN A 321 5.60 -5.69 9.60
N ASN A 322 4.54 -5.96 10.36
CA ASN A 322 3.20 -6.28 9.85
C ASN A 322 2.10 -5.86 10.85
N ALA A 323 2.08 -4.60 11.22
CA ALA A 323 1.27 -4.07 12.32
C ALA A 323 -0.24 -3.90 12.00
N TYR A 324 -0.74 -4.45 10.89
CA TYR A 324 -2.11 -4.27 10.38
C TYR A 324 -3.23 -4.59 11.37
N CYS A 325 -3.00 -5.52 12.30
CA CYS A 325 -4.01 -5.99 13.27
C CYS A 325 -3.80 -5.40 14.67
N GLN A 326 -2.88 -4.44 14.83
CA GLN A 326 -2.56 -3.82 16.11
C GLN A 326 -3.28 -2.47 16.24
N ASP A 327 -3.99 -2.27 17.36
CA ASP A 327 -4.57 -0.98 17.75
C ASP A 327 -4.01 -0.56 19.13
N ILE A 328 -2.68 -0.49 19.18
CA ILE A 328 -1.90 -0.16 20.37
C ILE A 328 -0.68 0.69 19.96
N ILE A 329 0.17 1.03 20.92
CA ILE A 329 1.40 1.81 20.73
C ILE A 329 2.28 1.33 19.54
N ILE A 330 2.18 0.07 19.14
CA ILE A 330 2.92 -0.47 17.98
C ILE A 330 2.51 0.24 16.68
N SER A 331 1.23 0.53 16.49
CA SER A 331 0.71 1.15 15.25
C SER A 331 0.37 2.63 15.41
N TRP A 332 0.38 3.16 16.65
CA TRP A 332 0.08 4.57 16.89
C TRP A 332 1.30 5.44 16.57
N LEU A 333 1.04 6.62 15.99
CA LEU A 333 2.08 7.61 15.74
C LEU A 333 2.29 8.47 16.99
N ASP A 334 3.51 8.52 17.47
CA ASP A 334 3.90 9.38 18.60
C ASP A 334 4.25 10.79 18.09
N TRP A 335 3.25 11.66 18.07
CA TRP A 335 3.38 13.04 17.61
C TRP A 335 4.29 13.92 18.48
N THR A 336 4.71 13.45 19.66
CA THR A 336 5.66 14.20 20.52
C THR A 336 7.09 14.15 19.97
N ARG A 337 7.37 13.24 19.03
CA ARG A 337 8.69 13.09 18.37
C ARG A 337 8.96 14.12 17.27
N GLN A 338 8.06 15.05 17.02
CA GLN A 338 8.22 16.08 15.98
C GLN A 338 9.19 17.21 16.37
N GLU A 339 9.67 17.28 17.63
CA GLU A 339 10.59 18.31 18.14
C GLU A 339 12.07 18.00 17.89
#